data_f3489a5552ce7681e6851effd50f75d8
#
_entry.id   f3489a5552ce7681e6851effd50f75d8
#
_cell.length_a   1.000
_cell.length_b   1.000
_cell.length_c   1.000
_cell.angle_alpha   90.00
_cell.angle_beta   90.00
_cell.angle_gamma   90.00
#
_symmetry.space_group_name_H-M   'P 1'
#
loop_
_entity.id
_entity.type
_entity.pdbx_description
1 polymer ?
#
loop_
_entity_poly.entity_id
_entity_poly.type
_entity_poly.pdbx_seq_one_letter_code
_entity_poly.pdbx_strand_id
1 'polypeptide(L)'
;CIYIDSHKETIPATTEGGRDRQRNVLDRFAIDFSLCMYCGICVEVCPFDALFWSPQFEYAEYDLRDLLHEKDRLGEWMATVPPPPALDESAADPAEVTAANRPERGR
;
A
#
# COMPACT_ATOMS: atom_id res chain seq x y z
N CYS A 1 5.03 -9.54 -11.16
CA CYS A 1 3.67 -9.10 -11.53
C CYS A 1 3.27 -7.76 -10.89
N ILE A 2 4.07 -7.22 -9.98
CA ILE A 2 3.81 -5.93 -9.31
C ILE A 2 4.76 -4.88 -9.86
N TYR A 3 4.21 -3.72 -10.21
CA TYR A 3 4.95 -2.55 -10.69
C TYR A 3 4.77 -1.41 -9.70
N ILE A 4 5.87 -0.87 -9.21
CA ILE A 4 5.87 0.21 -8.22
C ILE A 4 6.82 1.30 -8.69
N ASP A 5 6.29 2.51 -8.87
CA ASP A 5 7.07 3.72 -9.09
C ASP A 5 6.84 4.68 -7.92
N SER A 6 7.89 5.26 -7.43
CA SER A 6 7.84 6.20 -6.32
C SER A 6 8.93 7.27 -6.44
N HIS A 7 8.69 8.41 -5.86
CA HIS A 7 9.69 9.47 -5.72
C HIS A 7 9.81 9.93 -4.28
N LYS A 8 10.87 10.65 -3.99
CA LYS A 8 11.09 11.26 -2.68
C LYS A 8 10.69 12.73 -2.69
N GLU A 9 9.87 13.09 -1.72
CA GLU A 9 9.55 14.50 -1.43
C GLU A 9 10.23 14.94 -0.16
N THR A 10 10.67 16.20 -0.16
CA THR A 10 11.16 16.87 1.04
C THR A 10 10.03 17.65 1.68
N ILE A 11 9.70 17.30 2.92
CA ILE A 11 8.73 18.05 3.73
C ILE A 11 9.53 19.07 4.53
N PRO A 12 9.32 20.38 4.32
CA PRO A 12 10.00 21.42 5.08
C PRO A 12 9.62 21.32 6.57
N ALA A 13 10.58 21.67 7.42
CA ALA A 13 10.34 21.72 8.85
C ALA A 13 9.27 22.78 9.18
N THR A 14 8.28 22.40 10.00
CA THR A 14 7.21 23.32 10.45
C THR A 14 7.63 24.19 11.62
N THR A 15 8.76 23.89 12.26
CA THR A 15 9.30 24.61 13.42
C THR A 15 10.65 25.22 13.10
N GLU A 16 10.89 26.43 13.64
CA GLU A 16 12.16 27.10 13.53
C GLU A 16 13.29 26.28 14.17
N GLY A 17 14.33 25.94 13.39
CA GLY A 17 15.40 25.05 13.80
C GLY A 17 15.11 23.54 13.63
N GLY A 18 13.96 23.18 13.08
CA GLY A 18 13.63 21.81 12.70
C GLY A 18 14.43 21.32 11.49
N ARG A 19 14.48 20.01 11.29
CA ARG A 19 15.09 19.40 10.10
C ARG A 19 14.01 19.02 9.10
N ASP A 20 14.28 19.26 7.81
CA ASP A 20 13.46 18.78 6.73
C ASP A 20 13.41 17.24 6.76
N ARG A 21 12.23 16.69 6.51
CA ARG A 21 12.03 15.24 6.42
C ARG A 21 11.83 14.84 4.97
N GLN A 22 12.27 13.64 4.64
CA GLN A 22 11.98 13.03 3.36
C GLN A 22 10.91 11.95 3.55
N ARG A 23 9.96 11.91 2.62
CA ARG A 23 8.99 10.81 2.50
C ARG A 23 9.00 10.24 1.10
N ASN A 24 8.69 8.97 1.00
CA ASN A 24 8.41 8.33 -0.28
C ASN A 24 6.95 8.57 -0.65
N VAL A 25 6.72 8.99 -1.88
CA VAL A 25 5.37 9.18 -2.45
C VAL A 25 5.19 8.14 -3.54
N LEU A 26 4.08 7.41 -3.45
CA LEU A 26 3.72 6.39 -4.42
C LEU A 26 3.12 7.06 -5.66
N ASP A 27 3.80 6.94 -6.80
CA ASP A 27 3.33 7.46 -8.08
C ASP A 27 2.49 6.44 -8.82
N ARG A 28 2.97 5.21 -8.85
CA ARG A 28 2.29 4.12 -9.54
C ARG A 28 2.37 2.84 -8.73
N PHE A 29 1.25 2.15 -8.67
CA PHE A 29 1.16 0.77 -8.20
C PHE A 29 0.23 0.01 -9.12
N ALA A 30 0.70 -1.11 -9.65
CA ALA A 30 -0.11 -1.96 -10.52
C ALA A 30 0.18 -3.43 -10.26
N ILE A 31 -0.82 -4.26 -10.44
CA ILE A 31 -0.69 -5.72 -10.39
C ILE A 31 -1.15 -6.27 -11.74
N ASP A 32 -0.26 -7.04 -12.38
CA ASP A 32 -0.59 -7.77 -13.60
C ASP A 32 -1.17 -9.14 -13.24
N PHE A 33 -2.48 -9.26 -13.31
CA PHE A 33 -3.17 -10.51 -13.00
C PHE A 33 -2.96 -11.60 -14.06
N SER A 34 -2.43 -11.27 -15.22
CA SER A 34 -2.00 -12.28 -16.18
C SER A 34 -0.75 -13.06 -15.72
N LEU A 35 0.01 -12.47 -14.81
CA LEU A 35 1.25 -13.03 -14.25
C LEU A 35 1.11 -13.43 -12.78
N CYS A 36 0.10 -12.91 -12.09
CA CYS A 36 -0.11 -13.18 -10.67
C CYS A 36 -0.56 -14.63 -10.45
N MET A 37 0.15 -15.35 -9.61
CA MET A 37 -0.19 -16.72 -9.22
C MET A 37 -0.93 -16.82 -7.88
N TYR A 38 -1.36 -15.71 -7.34
CA TYR A 38 -2.12 -15.62 -6.07
C TYR A 38 -1.42 -16.27 -4.87
N CYS A 39 -0.10 -16.24 -4.82
CA CYS A 39 0.67 -16.85 -3.74
C CYS A 39 0.57 -16.13 -2.39
N GLY A 40 0.11 -14.87 -2.36
CA GLY A 40 -0.10 -14.09 -1.13
C GLY A 40 1.16 -13.53 -0.49
N ILE A 41 2.35 -13.76 -1.05
CA ILE A 41 3.61 -13.27 -0.46
C ILE A 41 3.60 -11.75 -0.34
N CYS A 42 3.10 -11.03 -1.35
CA CYS A 42 3.02 -9.56 -1.31
C CYS A 42 2.13 -9.03 -0.18
N VAL A 43 1.07 -9.75 0.15
CA VAL A 43 0.18 -9.39 1.27
C VAL A 43 0.90 -9.59 2.60
N GLU A 44 1.59 -10.71 2.76
CA GLU A 44 2.29 -11.05 4.01
C GLU A 44 3.48 -10.16 4.30
N VAL A 45 4.25 -9.76 3.27
CA VAL A 45 5.47 -8.98 3.43
C VAL A 45 5.28 -7.47 3.34
N CYS A 46 4.06 -6.99 3.10
CA CYS A 46 3.80 -5.56 2.97
C CYS A 46 4.09 -4.83 4.29
N PRO A 47 5.10 -3.94 4.34
CA PRO A 47 5.48 -3.28 5.60
C PRO A 47 4.45 -2.24 6.06
N PHE A 48 3.49 -1.89 5.20
CA PHE A 48 2.45 -0.90 5.47
C PHE A 48 1.08 -1.51 5.75
N ASP A 49 0.95 -2.85 5.73
CA ASP A 49 -0.34 -3.56 5.79
C ASP A 49 -1.38 -2.97 4.81
N ALA A 50 -0.94 -2.71 3.59
CA ALA A 50 -1.73 -1.98 2.60
C ALA A 50 -2.32 -2.87 1.50
N LEU A 51 -2.06 -4.18 1.53
CA LEU A 51 -2.57 -5.13 0.56
C LEU A 51 -3.51 -6.13 1.24
N PHE A 52 -4.69 -6.30 0.64
CA PHE A 52 -5.75 -7.13 1.18
C PHE A 52 -6.31 -8.04 0.10
N TRP A 53 -6.83 -9.18 0.50
CA TRP A 53 -7.61 -10.02 -0.38
C TRP A 53 -9.00 -9.42 -0.58
N SER A 54 -9.38 -9.20 -1.84
CA SER A 54 -10.71 -8.77 -2.22
C SER A 54 -11.58 -9.97 -2.61
N PRO A 55 -12.88 -9.95 -2.32
CA PRO A 55 -13.81 -10.97 -2.80
C PRO A 55 -14.12 -10.87 -4.30
N GLN A 56 -13.59 -9.86 -4.99
CA GLN A 56 -13.77 -9.69 -6.44
C GLN A 56 -13.05 -10.80 -7.20
N PHE A 57 -13.73 -11.44 -8.13
CA PHE A 57 -13.17 -12.51 -8.96
C PHE A 57 -13.63 -12.47 -10.43
N GLU A 58 -14.66 -11.70 -10.74
CA GLU A 58 -15.23 -11.59 -12.09
C GLU A 58 -14.56 -10.43 -12.87
N TYR A 59 -13.27 -10.58 -13.15
CA TYR A 59 -12.49 -9.59 -13.90
C TYR A 59 -11.86 -10.17 -15.17
N ALA A 60 -12.52 -11.18 -15.77
CA ALA A 60 -12.09 -11.72 -17.05
C ALA A 60 -12.15 -10.64 -18.15
N GLU A 61 -11.11 -10.59 -18.95
CA GLU A 61 -10.96 -9.60 -20.01
C GLU A 61 -10.68 -10.27 -21.35
N TYR A 62 -11.05 -9.59 -22.44
CA TYR A 62 -10.80 -10.08 -23.80
C TYR A 62 -9.36 -9.90 -24.25
N ASP A 63 -8.67 -8.91 -23.70
CA ASP A 63 -7.27 -8.61 -24.00
C ASP A 63 -6.42 -8.83 -22.74
N LEU A 64 -5.30 -9.54 -22.91
CA LEU A 64 -4.38 -9.82 -21.82
C LEU A 64 -3.84 -8.56 -21.13
N ARG A 65 -3.70 -7.46 -21.87
CA ARG A 65 -3.22 -6.18 -21.35
C ARG A 65 -4.20 -5.55 -20.37
N ASP A 66 -5.50 -5.84 -20.50
CA ASP A 66 -6.54 -5.32 -19.61
C ASP A 66 -6.53 -5.99 -18.23
N LEU A 67 -5.77 -7.08 -18.07
CA LEU A 67 -5.51 -7.71 -16.78
C LEU A 67 -4.44 -7.00 -15.94
N LEU A 68 -3.79 -5.97 -16.48
CA LEU A 68 -2.96 -5.06 -15.73
C LEU A 68 -3.83 -4.05 -14.99
N HIS A 69 -3.99 -4.24 -13.69
CA HIS A 69 -4.84 -3.39 -12.87
C HIS A 69 -4.00 -2.35 -12.12
N GLU A 70 -4.26 -1.09 -12.44
CA GLU A 70 -3.65 0.06 -11.78
C GLU A 70 -4.28 0.30 -10.39
N LYS A 71 -3.61 1.07 -9.55
CA LYS A 71 -4.03 1.31 -8.16
C LYS A 71 -5.44 1.86 -8.01
N ASP A 72 -5.92 2.64 -8.97
CA ASP A 72 -7.27 3.21 -8.92
C ASP A 72 -8.33 2.12 -8.99
N ARG A 73 -8.17 1.18 -9.92
CA ARG A 73 -9.06 0.03 -10.03
C ARG A 73 -8.96 -0.90 -8.82
N LEU A 74 -7.75 -1.17 -8.34
CA LEU A 74 -7.55 -1.96 -7.14
C LEU A 74 -8.17 -1.29 -5.91
N GLY A 75 -8.09 0.04 -5.85
CA GLY A 75 -8.70 0.84 -4.79
C GLY A 75 -10.23 0.76 -4.77
N GLU A 76 -10.88 0.66 -5.92
CA GLU A 76 -12.34 0.48 -6.02
C GLU A 76 -12.80 -0.80 -5.31
N TRP A 77 -11.99 -1.86 -5.34
CA TRP A 77 -12.31 -3.13 -4.71
C TRP A 77 -12.20 -3.09 -3.18
N MET A 78 -11.56 -2.08 -2.62
CA MET A 78 -11.45 -1.92 -1.17
C MET A 78 -12.81 -1.76 -0.49
N ALA A 79 -13.82 -1.27 -1.20
CA ALA A 79 -15.18 -1.11 -0.66
C ALA A 79 -15.80 -2.43 -0.16
N THR A 80 -15.39 -3.55 -0.72
CA THR A 80 -15.92 -4.89 -0.39
C THR A 80 -14.94 -5.74 0.41
N VAL A 81 -13.75 -5.24 0.72
CA VAL A 81 -12.77 -5.95 1.54
C VAL A 81 -13.27 -5.95 2.99
N PRO A 82 -13.43 -7.13 3.61
CA PRO A 82 -13.79 -7.20 5.02
C PRO A 82 -12.63 -6.66 5.90
N PRO A 83 -12.91 -6.07 7.07
CA PRO A 83 -11.84 -5.67 7.97
C PRO A 83 -10.98 -6.88 8.31
N PRO A 84 -9.63 -6.75 8.26
CA PRO A 84 -8.75 -7.86 8.58
C PRO A 84 -8.99 -8.29 10.04
N PRO A 85 -9.03 -9.60 10.31
CA PRO A 85 -9.10 -10.06 11.68
C PRO A 85 -7.84 -9.59 12.43
N ALA A 86 -8.02 -9.12 13.65
CA ALA A 86 -6.89 -8.85 14.52
C ALA A 86 -6.12 -10.17 14.71
N LEU A 87 -4.85 -10.18 14.33
CA LEU A 87 -4.00 -11.35 14.46
C LEU A 87 -3.75 -11.69 15.94
N ASP A 88 -3.62 -10.67 16.75
CA ASP A 88 -3.44 -10.75 18.20
C ASP A 88 -3.84 -9.39 18.78
N GLU A 89 -4.58 -9.38 19.89
CA GLU A 89 -4.95 -8.14 20.59
C GLU A 89 -3.73 -7.37 21.12
N SER A 90 -2.61 -8.07 21.32
CA SER A 90 -1.34 -7.50 21.78
C SER A 90 -0.36 -7.18 20.65
N ALA A 91 -0.71 -7.44 19.39
CA ALA A 91 0.17 -7.17 18.27
C ALA A 91 0.43 -5.67 18.13
N ALA A 92 1.70 -5.29 18.07
CA ALA A 92 2.08 -3.91 17.76
C ALA A 92 1.90 -3.63 16.27
N ASP A 93 1.52 -2.39 15.94
CA ASP A 93 1.50 -1.94 14.55
C ASP A 93 2.89 -2.10 13.91
N PRO A 94 2.96 -2.38 12.60
CA PRO A 94 4.23 -2.42 11.87
C PRO A 94 5.05 -1.16 12.11
N ALA A 95 6.37 -1.33 12.22
CA ALA A 95 7.27 -0.22 12.54
C ALA A 95 7.17 0.92 11.51
N GLU A 96 6.93 0.59 10.24
CA GLU A 96 6.79 1.54 9.14
C GLU A 96 5.50 2.35 9.25
N VAL A 97 4.39 1.72 9.63
CA VAL A 97 3.10 2.39 9.88
C VAL A 97 3.23 3.32 11.07
N THR A 98 3.85 2.84 12.16
CA THR A 98 4.12 3.65 13.36
C THR A 98 5.01 4.85 13.03
N ALA A 99 6.05 4.65 12.20
CA ALA A 99 6.94 5.72 11.78
C ALA A 99 6.24 6.75 10.89
N ALA A 100 5.37 6.31 9.98
CA ALA A 100 4.60 7.19 9.09
C ALA A 100 3.60 8.06 9.87
N ASN A 101 3.00 7.51 10.92
CA ASN A 101 1.98 8.17 11.74
C ASN A 101 2.57 8.94 12.94
N ARG A 102 3.89 8.91 13.12
CA ARG A 102 4.52 9.58 14.26
C ARG A 102 4.31 11.09 14.20
N PRO A 103 3.61 11.70 15.16
CA PRO A 103 3.48 13.15 15.22
C PRO A 103 4.86 13.78 15.37
N GLU A 104 5.03 14.96 14.77
CA GLU A 104 6.25 15.75 14.98
C GLU A 104 6.38 16.04 16.49
N ARG A 105 7.42 15.49 17.11
CA ARG A 105 7.74 15.90 18.47
C ARG A 105 8.23 17.35 18.40
N GLY A 106 7.38 18.27 18.80
CA GLY A 106 7.82 19.59 19.16
C GLY A 106 8.89 19.46 20.26
N ARG A 107 10.02 20.09 20.04
CA ARG A 107 11.00 20.34 21.10
C ARG A 107 10.52 21.48 21.96
#